data_ab591307cdb30029a5e231cceea2b907
#
_entry.id   ab591307cdb30029a5e231cceea2b907
#
_cell.length_a   1.000
_cell.length_b   1.000
_cell.length_c   1.000
_cell.angle_alpha   90.00
_cell.angle_beta   90.00
_cell.angle_gamma   90.00
#
_symmetry.space_group_name_H-M   'P 1'
#
loop_
_entity.id
_entity.type
_entity.pdbx_description
1 polymer ?
#
loop_
_entity_poly.entity_id
_entity_poly.type
_entity_poly.pdbx_seq_one_letter_code
_entity_poly.pdbx_strand_id
1 'polypeptide(L)'
;VVTGLQIRDAIVRYGSTVAVDGVSLDVQPGTVVGLLGPSGSGKSTLLRAIAGLEPLAGGSVSWDGVDLAPVKVFKRNFGMVFQDGQLFPTMTVARNIAYGLGHLSKTEQRDRVAEMLEVVGLPGYGDRRPTELSGGQAQRVALARSLAPSPRALLLDEPLSALDTGLRRRLADDLARILRETHTTAVYVTHDHQEAYTIADRVAVLVEGRMLQLDDPEVLRRAPASRDVAAFLGARAFITEHTARELGWEGTLTTGEVLAVLPGALQVADDGAEVQVVDQGYTVDDVEIGVLLPDGQRAVVSSPERLDSPPSGSASPAARRSRRNT
;
A
#
# COMPACT_ATOMS: atom_id res chain seq x y z
N VAL A 1 22.05 -18.44 0.35
CA VAL A 1 22.30 -17.28 -0.55
C VAL A 1 21.01 -16.48 -0.56
N VAL A 2 21.06 -15.22 -0.14
CA VAL A 2 19.88 -14.32 -0.23
C VAL A 2 19.72 -13.95 -1.70
N THR A 3 18.56 -14.24 -2.29
CA THR A 3 18.22 -13.94 -3.67
C THR A 3 17.24 -12.75 -3.72
N GLY A 4 17.22 -12.02 -4.84
CA GLY A 4 16.32 -10.89 -5.05
C GLY A 4 16.95 -9.54 -4.69
N LEU A 5 16.08 -8.55 -4.42
CA LEU A 5 16.46 -7.18 -4.09
C LEU A 5 16.76 -7.05 -2.59
N GLN A 6 17.89 -6.45 -2.27
CA GLN A 6 18.33 -6.20 -0.91
C GLN A 6 18.71 -4.74 -0.72
N ILE A 7 18.15 -4.13 0.29
CA ILE A 7 18.50 -2.79 0.74
C ILE A 7 19.08 -2.91 2.15
N ARG A 8 20.20 -2.28 2.42
CA ARG A 8 20.87 -2.29 3.73
C ARG A 8 21.21 -0.88 4.16
N ASP A 9 20.63 -0.48 5.29
CA ASP A 9 20.87 0.79 5.98
C ASP A 9 20.86 2.00 5.03
N ALA A 10 19.91 2.00 4.07
CA ALA A 10 19.83 3.03 3.03
C ALA A 10 19.55 4.40 3.63
N ILE A 11 20.39 5.36 3.31
CA ILE A 11 20.27 6.76 3.72
C ILE A 11 20.23 7.64 2.47
N VAL A 12 19.20 8.49 2.37
CA VAL A 12 19.10 9.52 1.32
C VAL A 12 18.93 10.88 1.94
N ARG A 13 19.70 11.85 1.45
CA ARG A 13 19.73 13.23 1.98
C ARG A 13 19.57 14.26 0.88
N TYR A 14 18.82 15.32 1.19
CA TYR A 14 18.70 16.53 0.39
C TYR A 14 19.20 17.72 1.23
N GLY A 15 20.45 18.13 1.02
CA GLY A 15 21.07 19.12 1.88
C GLY A 15 21.14 18.65 3.33
N SER A 16 20.52 19.39 4.25
CA SER A 16 20.42 19.01 5.67
C SER A 16 19.29 18.05 5.99
N THR A 17 18.33 17.84 5.09
CA THR A 17 17.16 16.98 5.31
C THR A 17 17.49 15.53 5.03
N VAL A 18 17.24 14.64 5.99
CA VAL A 18 17.31 13.19 5.82
C VAL A 18 15.94 12.71 5.38
N ALA A 19 15.82 12.28 4.12
CA ALA A 19 14.55 11.80 3.57
C ALA A 19 14.34 10.29 3.77
N VAL A 20 15.42 9.52 3.84
CA VAL A 20 15.45 8.10 4.20
C VAL A 20 16.58 7.90 5.20
N ASP A 21 16.31 7.25 6.33
CA ASP A 21 17.20 7.14 7.47
C ASP A 21 17.38 5.67 7.93
N GLY A 22 18.37 5.00 7.36
CA GLY A 22 18.78 3.65 7.78
C GLY A 22 17.77 2.54 7.41
N VAL A 23 17.10 2.63 6.27
CA VAL A 23 16.09 1.63 5.87
C VAL A 23 16.78 0.37 5.34
N SER A 24 16.41 -0.80 5.92
CA SER A 24 16.83 -2.13 5.47
C SER A 24 15.61 -2.97 5.08
N LEU A 25 15.64 -3.58 3.88
CA LEU A 25 14.51 -4.29 3.29
C LEU A 25 15.00 -5.40 2.35
N ASP A 26 14.37 -6.57 2.43
CA ASP A 26 14.55 -7.68 1.48
C ASP A 26 13.26 -7.93 0.71
N VAL A 27 13.38 -8.00 -0.63
CA VAL A 27 12.27 -8.38 -1.53
C VAL A 27 12.68 -9.66 -2.25
N GLN A 28 11.99 -10.75 -1.96
CA GLN A 28 12.27 -12.03 -2.59
C GLN A 28 11.80 -12.04 -4.06
N PRO A 29 12.42 -12.85 -4.93
CA PRO A 29 11.94 -13.01 -6.30
C PRO A 29 10.46 -13.44 -6.35
N GLY A 30 9.69 -12.79 -7.21
CA GLY A 30 8.26 -13.07 -7.40
C GLY A 30 7.36 -12.56 -6.27
N THR A 31 7.88 -11.79 -5.30
CA THR A 31 7.06 -11.18 -4.23
C THR A 31 6.89 -9.68 -4.42
N VAL A 32 5.79 -9.17 -3.89
CA VAL A 32 5.45 -7.74 -3.88
C VAL A 32 5.60 -7.20 -2.46
N VAL A 33 6.44 -6.18 -2.28
CA VAL A 33 6.52 -5.42 -1.02
C VAL A 33 5.90 -4.05 -1.21
N GLY A 34 4.87 -3.76 -0.41
CA GLY A 34 4.24 -2.44 -0.32
C GLY A 34 5.01 -1.51 0.61
N LEU A 35 5.35 -0.31 0.16
CA LEU A 35 5.84 0.77 1.02
C LEU A 35 4.66 1.67 1.35
N LEU A 36 4.18 1.59 2.57
CA LEU A 36 3.02 2.31 3.08
C LEU A 36 3.46 3.38 4.08
N GLY A 37 2.85 4.56 4.06
CA GLY A 37 3.20 5.64 4.99
C GLY A 37 2.59 6.98 4.58
N PRO A 38 2.60 7.99 5.45
CA PRO A 38 2.07 9.32 5.14
C PRO A 38 2.84 9.99 4.00
N SER A 39 2.26 11.04 3.41
CA SER A 39 2.95 11.87 2.43
C SER A 39 4.22 12.47 3.05
N GLY A 40 5.32 12.47 2.29
CA GLY A 40 6.61 12.97 2.77
C GLY A 40 7.41 12.00 3.65
N SER A 41 6.95 10.76 3.87
CA SER A 41 7.67 9.77 4.69
C SER A 41 8.89 9.12 4.03
N GLY A 42 9.27 9.53 2.80
CA GLY A 42 10.46 9.03 2.12
C GLY A 42 10.25 7.84 1.17
N LYS A 43 9.01 7.34 0.98
CA LYS A 43 8.70 6.17 0.14
C LYS A 43 9.19 6.31 -1.30
N SER A 44 8.77 7.36 -2.00
CA SER A 44 9.18 7.63 -3.39
C SER A 44 10.67 7.91 -3.50
N THR A 45 11.26 8.52 -2.47
CA THR A 45 12.71 8.75 -2.39
C THR A 45 13.46 7.42 -2.29
N LEU A 46 13.03 6.51 -1.42
CA LEU A 46 13.59 5.16 -1.31
C LEU A 46 13.44 4.40 -2.64
N LEU A 47 12.25 4.44 -3.25
CA LEU A 47 12.00 3.79 -4.53
C LEU A 47 12.93 4.30 -5.64
N ARG A 48 13.14 5.62 -5.72
CA ARG A 48 14.06 6.25 -6.67
C ARG A 48 15.52 5.89 -6.39
N ALA A 49 15.92 5.76 -5.12
CA ALA A 49 17.25 5.30 -4.74
C ALA A 49 17.47 3.83 -5.16
N ILE A 50 16.48 2.96 -4.98
CA ILE A 50 16.51 1.57 -5.50
C ILE A 50 16.69 1.56 -7.02
N ALA A 51 15.96 2.41 -7.74
CA ALA A 51 16.10 2.56 -9.18
C ALA A 51 17.49 3.10 -9.61
N GLY A 52 18.20 3.78 -8.70
CA GLY A 52 19.46 4.48 -8.97
C GLY A 52 19.26 5.88 -9.56
N LEU A 53 18.06 6.43 -9.42
CA LEU A 53 17.72 7.81 -9.83
C LEU A 53 18.11 8.82 -8.76
N GLU A 54 18.20 8.38 -7.49
CA GLU A 54 18.69 9.17 -6.37
C GLU A 54 19.92 8.51 -5.76
N PRO A 55 20.98 9.28 -5.45
CA PRO A 55 22.17 8.74 -4.83
C PRO A 55 21.92 8.39 -3.36
N LEU A 56 22.47 7.27 -2.90
CA LEU A 56 22.56 6.97 -1.48
C LEU A 56 23.64 7.83 -0.82
N ALA A 57 23.33 8.41 0.33
CA ALA A 57 24.31 9.04 1.22
C ALA A 57 24.97 8.01 2.16
N GLY A 58 24.38 6.83 2.32
CA GLY A 58 24.88 5.70 3.09
C GLY A 58 24.09 4.45 2.79
N GLY A 59 24.63 3.30 3.20
CA GLY A 59 24.02 1.99 2.95
C GLY A 59 24.27 1.48 1.54
N SER A 60 23.51 0.45 1.14
CA SER A 60 23.66 -0.19 -0.17
C SER A 60 22.35 -0.74 -0.72
N VAL A 61 22.28 -0.90 -2.04
CA VAL A 61 21.25 -1.63 -2.78
C VAL A 61 21.94 -2.69 -3.61
N SER A 62 21.52 -3.94 -3.48
CA SER A 62 22.06 -5.07 -4.23
C SER A 62 20.96 -5.96 -4.81
N TRP A 63 21.31 -6.72 -5.84
CA TRP A 63 20.47 -7.75 -6.44
C TRP A 63 21.24 -9.07 -6.48
N ASP A 64 20.71 -10.12 -5.88
CA ASP A 64 21.38 -11.43 -5.73
C ASP A 64 22.80 -11.32 -5.15
N GLY A 65 22.97 -10.39 -4.19
CA GLY A 65 24.25 -10.11 -3.54
C GLY A 65 25.22 -9.24 -4.36
N VAL A 66 24.82 -8.82 -5.58
CA VAL A 66 25.63 -7.91 -6.43
C VAL A 66 25.26 -6.48 -6.14
N ASP A 67 26.23 -5.64 -5.70
CA ASP A 67 26.03 -4.23 -5.45
C ASP A 67 25.63 -3.49 -6.73
N LEU A 68 24.58 -2.68 -6.64
CA LEU A 68 24.05 -1.89 -7.75
C LEU A 68 24.60 -0.45 -7.79
N ALA A 69 25.42 -0.02 -6.83
CA ALA A 69 25.98 1.33 -6.83
C ALA A 69 26.77 1.67 -8.12
N PRO A 70 27.65 0.78 -8.66
CA PRO A 70 28.35 1.04 -9.92
C PRO A 70 27.48 0.82 -11.16
N VAL A 71 26.26 0.27 -11.03
CA VAL A 71 25.41 -0.12 -12.15
C VAL A 71 24.55 1.06 -12.58
N LYS A 72 24.73 1.53 -13.83
CA LYS A 72 23.90 2.60 -14.42
C LYS A 72 22.43 2.22 -14.42
N VAL A 73 21.53 3.17 -14.20
CA VAL A 73 20.07 2.98 -14.10
C VAL A 73 19.51 2.05 -15.17
N PHE A 74 19.78 2.34 -16.44
CA PHE A 74 19.29 1.56 -17.59
C PHE A 74 19.88 0.13 -17.70
N LYS A 75 20.92 -0.18 -16.93
CA LYS A 75 21.51 -1.52 -16.84
C LYS A 75 21.04 -2.33 -15.63
N ARG A 76 20.29 -1.71 -14.70
CA ARG A 76 19.73 -2.42 -13.55
C ARG A 76 18.62 -3.39 -13.93
N ASN A 77 18.06 -3.25 -15.13
CA ASN A 77 16.92 -4.04 -15.61
C ASN A 77 15.71 -3.98 -14.68
N PHE A 78 15.42 -2.77 -14.15
CA PHE A 78 14.22 -2.49 -13.37
C PHE A 78 13.21 -1.74 -14.24
N GLY A 79 11.95 -2.17 -14.20
CA GLY A 79 10.83 -1.42 -14.74
C GLY A 79 10.37 -0.37 -13.73
N MET A 80 9.95 0.81 -14.20
CA MET A 80 9.41 1.85 -13.31
C MET A 80 8.11 2.40 -13.87
N VAL A 81 7.10 2.51 -13.02
CA VAL A 81 5.84 3.19 -13.28
C VAL A 81 5.77 4.38 -12.34
N PHE A 82 5.71 5.58 -12.91
CA PHE A 82 5.55 6.83 -12.18
C PHE A 82 4.08 7.14 -11.93
N GLN A 83 3.80 7.98 -10.96
CA GLN A 83 2.48 8.40 -10.55
C GLN A 83 1.58 8.86 -11.72
N ASP A 84 2.11 9.62 -12.67
CA ASP A 84 1.36 10.15 -13.82
C ASP A 84 1.25 9.19 -15.01
N GLY A 85 1.71 7.93 -14.87
CA GLY A 85 1.70 6.94 -15.95
C GLY A 85 2.53 7.28 -17.19
N GLN A 86 2.86 8.53 -17.42
CA GLN A 86 3.74 9.16 -18.42
C GLN A 86 3.90 8.39 -19.75
N LEU A 87 2.80 8.12 -20.44
CA LEU A 87 2.86 7.56 -21.80
C LEU A 87 3.43 8.61 -22.78
N PHE A 88 4.16 8.14 -23.78
CA PHE A 88 4.60 9.00 -24.87
C PHE A 88 3.42 9.40 -25.74
N PRO A 89 2.95 10.67 -25.72
CA PRO A 89 1.67 11.06 -26.33
C PRO A 89 1.69 11.00 -27.86
N THR A 90 2.88 11.07 -28.46
CA THR A 90 3.09 11.01 -29.91
C THR A 90 3.17 9.58 -30.45
N MET A 91 3.26 8.57 -29.58
CA MET A 91 3.35 7.16 -29.92
C MET A 91 2.00 6.47 -29.76
N THR A 92 1.74 5.43 -30.57
CA THR A 92 0.61 4.54 -30.34
C THR A 92 0.84 3.70 -29.07
N VAL A 93 -0.21 3.03 -28.59
CA VAL A 93 -0.13 2.06 -27.49
C VAL A 93 0.91 0.99 -27.78
N ALA A 94 0.89 0.38 -28.96
CA ALA A 94 1.88 -0.63 -29.34
C ALA A 94 3.30 -0.09 -29.31
N ARG A 95 3.54 1.14 -29.78
CA ARG A 95 4.87 1.76 -29.75
C ARG A 95 5.31 2.14 -28.33
N ASN A 96 4.38 2.54 -27.47
CA ASN A 96 4.65 2.75 -26.05
C ASN A 96 5.14 1.46 -25.39
N ILE A 97 4.42 0.35 -25.57
CA ILE A 97 4.78 -0.96 -25.00
C ILE A 97 6.12 -1.46 -25.60
N ALA A 98 6.31 -1.31 -26.92
CA ALA A 98 7.53 -1.76 -27.59
C ALA A 98 8.77 -0.89 -27.28
N TYR A 99 8.64 0.23 -26.57
CA TYR A 99 9.73 1.19 -26.37
C TYR A 99 11.00 0.57 -25.80
N GLY A 100 10.85 -0.34 -24.83
CA GLY A 100 11.97 -1.05 -24.20
C GLY A 100 12.47 -2.30 -24.94
N LEU A 101 11.86 -2.65 -26.08
CA LEU A 101 12.10 -3.91 -26.82
C LEU A 101 13.06 -3.75 -28.01
N GLY A 102 13.88 -2.71 -28.04
CA GLY A 102 14.75 -2.41 -29.18
C GLY A 102 15.77 -3.50 -29.53
N HIS A 103 16.01 -4.44 -28.62
CA HIS A 103 16.90 -5.59 -28.83
C HIS A 103 16.22 -6.78 -29.53
N LEU A 104 14.88 -6.79 -29.65
CA LEU A 104 14.11 -7.84 -30.30
C LEU A 104 13.86 -7.53 -31.77
N SER A 105 13.63 -8.56 -32.60
CA SER A 105 13.18 -8.42 -33.96
C SER A 105 11.77 -7.81 -34.03
N LYS A 106 11.37 -7.31 -35.21
CA LYS A 106 10.04 -6.71 -35.40
C LYS A 106 8.89 -7.69 -35.14
N THR A 107 9.08 -8.97 -35.44
CA THR A 107 8.10 -10.02 -35.18
C THR A 107 7.98 -10.26 -33.68
N GLU A 108 9.09 -10.50 -32.99
CA GLU A 108 9.11 -10.68 -31.53
C GLU A 108 8.54 -9.48 -30.78
N GLN A 109 8.82 -8.24 -31.23
CA GLN A 109 8.20 -7.04 -30.67
C GLN A 109 6.68 -7.06 -30.79
N ARG A 110 6.13 -7.45 -31.96
CA ARG A 110 4.67 -7.53 -32.17
C ARG A 110 4.04 -8.58 -31.27
N ASP A 111 4.65 -9.76 -31.20
CA ASP A 111 4.15 -10.87 -30.38
C ASP A 111 4.16 -10.48 -28.90
N ARG A 112 5.26 -9.86 -28.43
CA ARG A 112 5.36 -9.39 -27.04
C ARG A 112 4.37 -8.27 -26.72
N VAL A 113 4.13 -7.35 -27.64
CA VAL A 113 3.12 -6.29 -27.48
C VAL A 113 1.71 -6.90 -27.39
N ALA A 114 1.39 -7.87 -28.24
CA ALA A 114 0.09 -8.55 -28.21
C ALA A 114 -0.10 -9.28 -26.87
N GLU A 115 0.91 -10.04 -26.43
CA GLU A 115 0.91 -10.71 -25.13
C GLU A 115 0.67 -9.71 -23.97
N MET A 116 1.39 -8.60 -23.95
CA MET A 116 1.23 -7.60 -22.88
C MET A 116 -0.14 -6.94 -22.89
N LEU A 117 -0.72 -6.73 -24.07
CA LEU A 117 -2.09 -6.21 -24.19
C LEU A 117 -3.13 -7.19 -23.65
N GLU A 118 -2.94 -8.51 -23.88
CA GLU A 118 -3.79 -9.55 -23.27
C GLU A 118 -3.65 -9.54 -21.73
N VAL A 119 -2.42 -9.52 -21.21
CA VAL A 119 -2.12 -9.51 -19.75
C VAL A 119 -2.84 -8.36 -19.05
N VAL A 120 -2.85 -7.16 -19.66
CA VAL A 120 -3.48 -5.99 -19.03
C VAL A 120 -4.98 -5.83 -19.43
N GLY A 121 -5.56 -6.79 -20.15
CA GLY A 121 -6.98 -6.79 -20.53
C GLY A 121 -7.34 -5.69 -21.53
N LEU A 122 -6.45 -5.38 -22.49
CA LEU A 122 -6.64 -4.38 -23.55
C LEU A 122 -6.34 -4.95 -24.96
N PRO A 123 -6.83 -6.14 -25.33
CA PRO A 123 -6.61 -6.69 -26.65
C PRO A 123 -7.12 -5.74 -27.73
N GLY A 124 -6.38 -5.62 -28.84
CA GLY A 124 -6.75 -4.77 -29.97
C GLY A 124 -6.54 -3.25 -29.79
N TYR A 125 -5.99 -2.80 -28.65
CA TYR A 125 -5.73 -1.37 -28.40
C TYR A 125 -4.42 -0.85 -29.02
N GLY A 126 -3.65 -1.68 -29.71
CA GLY A 126 -2.30 -1.37 -30.18
C GLY A 126 -2.17 -0.11 -31.04
N ASP A 127 -3.15 0.17 -31.91
CA ASP A 127 -3.12 1.32 -32.83
C ASP A 127 -3.64 2.63 -32.21
N ARG A 128 -4.28 2.57 -31.03
CA ARG A 128 -4.78 3.75 -30.34
C ARG A 128 -3.65 4.65 -29.85
N ARG A 129 -3.97 5.93 -29.66
CA ARG A 129 -3.09 6.92 -29.02
C ARG A 129 -3.44 7.09 -27.54
N PRO A 130 -2.50 7.52 -26.70
CA PRO A 130 -2.78 7.81 -25.29
C PRO A 130 -3.96 8.75 -25.04
N THR A 131 -4.20 9.70 -25.94
CA THR A 131 -5.33 10.66 -25.87
C THR A 131 -6.70 10.02 -26.09
N GLU A 132 -6.75 8.78 -26.57
CA GLU A 132 -7.98 8.02 -26.82
C GLU A 132 -8.28 7.04 -25.68
N LEU A 133 -7.46 7.05 -24.62
CA LEU A 133 -7.57 6.15 -23.48
C LEU A 133 -8.20 6.86 -22.27
N SER A 134 -9.00 6.11 -21.51
CA SER A 134 -9.34 6.55 -20.14
C SER A 134 -8.11 6.50 -19.23
N GLY A 135 -8.15 7.21 -18.10
CA GLY A 135 -7.04 7.20 -17.12
C GLY A 135 -6.62 5.78 -16.71
N GLY A 136 -7.58 4.91 -16.41
CA GLY A 136 -7.29 3.51 -16.06
C GLY A 136 -6.71 2.69 -17.21
N GLN A 137 -7.13 2.94 -18.47
CA GLN A 137 -6.55 2.30 -19.65
C GLN A 137 -5.11 2.78 -19.89
N ALA A 138 -4.85 4.09 -19.72
CA ALA A 138 -3.50 4.64 -19.82
C ALA A 138 -2.57 4.03 -18.77
N GLN A 139 -3.06 3.84 -17.54
CA GLN A 139 -2.32 3.20 -16.46
C GLN A 139 -1.96 1.74 -16.77
N ARG A 140 -2.90 0.96 -17.30
CA ARG A 140 -2.66 -0.42 -17.74
C ARG A 140 -1.65 -0.48 -18.88
N VAL A 141 -1.66 0.48 -19.81
CA VAL A 141 -0.64 0.57 -20.89
C VAL A 141 0.74 0.92 -20.32
N ALA A 142 0.82 1.82 -19.33
CA ALA A 142 2.08 2.15 -18.65
C ALA A 142 2.67 0.92 -17.92
N LEU A 143 1.80 0.14 -17.27
CA LEU A 143 2.16 -1.14 -16.66
C LEU A 143 2.69 -2.12 -17.72
N ALA A 144 1.94 -2.33 -18.81
CA ALA A 144 2.35 -3.19 -19.93
C ALA A 144 3.72 -2.79 -20.51
N ARG A 145 3.96 -1.48 -20.70
CA ARG A 145 5.25 -0.95 -21.15
C ARG A 145 6.40 -1.32 -20.19
N SER A 146 6.13 -1.26 -18.89
CA SER A 146 7.14 -1.53 -17.87
C SER A 146 7.42 -3.03 -17.70
N LEU A 147 6.41 -3.89 -17.96
CA LEU A 147 6.53 -5.35 -17.92
C LEU A 147 7.10 -5.95 -19.22
N ALA A 148 6.89 -5.29 -20.36
CA ALA A 148 7.27 -5.81 -21.68
C ALA A 148 8.74 -6.28 -21.76
N PRO A 149 9.73 -5.54 -21.21
CA PRO A 149 11.14 -5.95 -21.24
C PRO A 149 11.48 -7.12 -20.28
N SER A 150 10.50 -7.69 -19.57
CA SER A 150 10.71 -8.71 -18.52
C SER A 150 11.74 -8.25 -17.47
N PRO A 151 11.45 -7.15 -16.74
CA PRO A 151 12.38 -6.60 -15.77
C PRO A 151 12.60 -7.56 -14.59
N ARG A 152 13.76 -7.46 -13.93
CA ARG A 152 14.04 -8.21 -12.69
C ARG A 152 13.13 -7.79 -11.54
N ALA A 153 12.83 -6.50 -11.47
CA ALA A 153 11.88 -5.94 -10.52
C ALA A 153 11.08 -4.80 -11.16
N LEU A 154 9.84 -4.63 -10.68
CA LEU A 154 8.96 -3.52 -11.03
C LEU A 154 8.87 -2.55 -9.84
N LEU A 155 9.13 -1.29 -10.09
CA LEU A 155 9.06 -0.21 -9.11
C LEU A 155 7.85 0.67 -9.44
N LEU A 156 6.87 0.74 -8.54
CA LEU A 156 5.60 1.43 -8.77
C LEU A 156 5.45 2.58 -7.77
N ASP A 157 5.51 3.82 -8.26
CA ASP A 157 5.42 5.04 -7.45
C ASP A 157 4.00 5.61 -7.50
N GLU A 158 3.15 5.28 -6.52
CA GLU A 158 1.74 5.70 -6.40
C GLU A 158 0.93 5.56 -7.71
N PRO A 159 0.97 4.41 -8.38
CA PRO A 159 0.45 4.31 -9.75
C PRO A 159 -1.07 4.51 -9.86
N LEU A 160 -1.83 4.42 -8.79
CA LEU A 160 -3.29 4.53 -8.80
C LEU A 160 -3.82 5.81 -8.16
N SER A 161 -2.95 6.70 -7.66
CA SER A 161 -3.33 7.88 -6.87
C SER A 161 -4.21 8.91 -7.61
N ALA A 162 -4.06 9.02 -8.94
CA ALA A 162 -4.81 9.98 -9.76
C ALA A 162 -6.24 9.51 -10.15
N LEU A 163 -6.68 8.33 -9.65
CA LEU A 163 -7.94 7.70 -10.03
C LEU A 163 -9.02 7.89 -8.96
N ASP A 164 -10.28 7.87 -9.39
CA ASP A 164 -11.43 7.81 -8.48
C ASP A 164 -11.44 6.49 -7.68
N THR A 165 -12.09 6.50 -6.52
CA THR A 165 -12.08 5.39 -5.56
C THR A 165 -12.58 4.07 -6.14
N GLY A 166 -13.65 4.10 -6.95
CA GLY A 166 -14.23 2.88 -7.52
C GLY A 166 -13.34 2.25 -8.60
N LEU A 167 -12.72 3.08 -9.45
CA LEU A 167 -11.77 2.62 -10.46
C LEU A 167 -10.46 2.14 -9.81
N ARG A 168 -9.99 2.83 -8.77
CA ARG A 168 -8.79 2.49 -8.02
C ARG A 168 -8.86 1.10 -7.43
N ARG A 169 -9.96 0.72 -6.74
CA ARG A 169 -10.17 -0.62 -6.19
C ARG A 169 -10.07 -1.70 -7.27
N ARG A 170 -10.80 -1.55 -8.38
CA ARG A 170 -10.76 -2.51 -9.50
C ARG A 170 -9.38 -2.66 -10.11
N LEU A 171 -8.65 -1.55 -10.27
CA LEU A 171 -7.29 -1.59 -10.81
C LEU A 171 -6.28 -2.16 -9.83
N ALA A 172 -6.48 -2.01 -8.52
CA ALA A 172 -5.68 -2.68 -7.51
C ALA A 172 -5.81 -4.20 -7.59
N ASP A 173 -7.04 -4.71 -7.74
CA ASP A 173 -7.30 -6.15 -7.94
C ASP A 173 -6.66 -6.67 -9.24
N ASP A 174 -6.81 -5.92 -10.34
CA ASP A 174 -6.20 -6.26 -11.62
C ASP A 174 -4.66 -6.28 -11.54
N LEU A 175 -4.06 -5.27 -10.90
CA LEU A 175 -2.62 -5.18 -10.71
C LEU A 175 -2.09 -6.34 -9.85
N ALA A 176 -2.76 -6.63 -8.73
CA ALA A 176 -2.42 -7.76 -7.88
C ALA A 176 -2.47 -9.10 -8.66
N ARG A 177 -3.51 -9.31 -9.48
CA ARG A 177 -3.63 -10.48 -10.35
C ARG A 177 -2.48 -10.54 -11.36
N ILE A 178 -2.19 -9.45 -12.07
CA ILE A 178 -1.13 -9.37 -13.08
C ILE A 178 0.24 -9.69 -12.45
N LEU A 179 0.59 -9.08 -11.32
CA LEU A 179 1.87 -9.30 -10.66
C LEU A 179 2.04 -10.75 -10.21
N ARG A 180 0.97 -11.39 -9.70
CA ARG A 180 0.99 -12.81 -9.32
C ARG A 180 1.12 -13.73 -10.54
N GLU A 181 0.31 -13.54 -11.58
CA GLU A 181 0.34 -14.37 -12.80
C GLU A 181 1.69 -14.28 -13.53
N THR A 182 2.32 -13.11 -13.52
CA THR A 182 3.64 -12.90 -14.15
C THR A 182 4.81 -13.20 -13.22
N HIS A 183 4.57 -13.62 -11.97
CA HIS A 183 5.60 -13.82 -10.95
C HIS A 183 6.59 -12.65 -10.85
N THR A 184 6.08 -11.43 -10.96
CA THR A 184 6.90 -10.22 -10.98
C THR A 184 7.32 -9.82 -9.58
N THR A 185 8.62 -9.66 -9.33
CA THR A 185 9.12 -9.01 -8.12
C THR A 185 8.78 -7.53 -8.17
N ALA A 186 8.17 -6.97 -7.12
CA ALA A 186 7.80 -5.56 -7.13
C ALA A 186 7.99 -4.85 -5.80
N VAL A 187 8.27 -3.54 -5.88
CA VAL A 187 8.14 -2.59 -4.79
C VAL A 187 7.04 -1.61 -5.15
N TYR A 188 5.99 -1.57 -4.35
CA TYR A 188 4.79 -0.78 -4.58
C TYR A 188 4.65 0.33 -3.54
N VAL A 189 4.71 1.58 -3.96
CA VAL A 189 4.52 2.74 -3.08
C VAL A 189 3.06 3.18 -3.10
N THR A 190 2.48 3.36 -1.94
CA THR A 190 1.15 3.95 -1.77
C THR A 190 0.99 4.62 -0.40
N HIS A 191 0.00 5.48 -0.27
CA HIS A 191 -0.51 5.99 1.01
C HIS A 191 -1.89 5.40 1.35
N ASP A 192 -2.45 4.57 0.48
CA ASP A 192 -3.75 3.91 0.66
C ASP A 192 -3.55 2.50 1.25
N HIS A 193 -4.15 2.27 2.42
CA HIS A 193 -4.06 1.01 3.14
C HIS A 193 -4.70 -0.15 2.37
N GLN A 194 -5.83 0.10 1.69
CA GLN A 194 -6.54 -0.93 0.94
C GLN A 194 -5.72 -1.40 -0.26
N GLU A 195 -5.08 -0.47 -0.97
CA GLU A 195 -4.15 -0.83 -2.05
C GLU A 195 -3.02 -1.71 -1.53
N ALA A 196 -2.35 -1.28 -0.44
CA ALA A 196 -1.25 -2.04 0.14
C ALA A 196 -1.66 -3.46 0.53
N TYR A 197 -2.83 -3.62 1.17
CA TYR A 197 -3.35 -4.91 1.60
C TYR A 197 -3.83 -5.81 0.45
N THR A 198 -4.28 -5.23 -0.67
CA THR A 198 -4.75 -5.97 -1.84
C THR A 198 -3.59 -6.47 -2.70
N ILE A 199 -2.54 -5.64 -2.86
CA ILE A 199 -1.49 -5.85 -3.86
C ILE A 199 -0.28 -6.54 -3.26
N ALA A 200 0.12 -6.19 -2.02
CA ALA A 200 1.39 -6.60 -1.45
C ALA A 200 1.32 -7.91 -0.66
N ASP A 201 2.36 -8.74 -0.80
CA ASP A 201 2.57 -9.92 0.04
C ASP A 201 3.09 -9.53 1.42
N ARG A 202 3.91 -8.45 1.49
CA ARG A 202 4.37 -7.85 2.74
C ARG A 202 4.29 -6.33 2.65
N VAL A 203 4.03 -5.67 3.77
CA VAL A 203 3.89 -4.21 3.86
C VAL A 203 4.92 -3.65 4.83
N ALA A 204 5.74 -2.72 4.34
CA ALA A 204 6.66 -1.91 5.12
C ALA A 204 6.01 -0.56 5.45
N VAL A 205 5.84 -0.26 6.73
CA VAL A 205 5.35 1.04 7.20
C VAL A 205 6.53 1.99 7.37
N LEU A 206 6.54 3.07 6.58
CA LEU A 206 7.55 4.13 6.65
C LEU A 206 6.95 5.40 7.26
N VAL A 207 7.61 5.91 8.28
CA VAL A 207 7.28 7.19 8.93
C VAL A 207 8.57 7.99 9.12
N GLU A 208 8.58 9.25 8.73
CA GLU A 208 9.73 10.16 8.89
C GLU A 208 11.07 9.57 8.39
N GLY A 209 11.03 8.89 7.25
CA GLY A 209 12.23 8.30 6.63
C GLY A 209 12.67 6.96 7.23
N ARG A 210 12.00 6.45 8.25
CA ARG A 210 12.34 5.19 8.93
C ARG A 210 11.30 4.12 8.69
N MET A 211 11.74 2.89 8.56
CA MET A 211 10.86 1.72 8.52
C MET A 211 10.55 1.28 9.96
N LEU A 212 9.28 1.36 10.34
CA LEU A 212 8.82 1.02 11.68
C LEU A 212 8.43 -0.45 11.83
N GLN A 213 7.86 -1.03 10.75
CA GLN A 213 7.44 -2.45 10.72
C GLN A 213 7.42 -2.95 9.28
N LEU A 214 7.72 -4.23 9.10
CA LEU A 214 7.59 -4.95 7.84
C LEU A 214 7.00 -6.32 8.12
N ASP A 215 5.75 -6.54 7.75
CA ASP A 215 5.02 -7.79 7.98
C ASP A 215 4.00 -8.07 6.88
N ASP A 216 3.39 -9.25 6.93
CA ASP A 216 2.21 -9.57 6.15
C ASP A 216 1.05 -8.62 6.52
N PRO A 217 0.18 -8.25 5.57
CA PRO A 217 -0.95 -7.35 5.82
C PRO A 217 -1.81 -7.74 7.02
N GLU A 218 -2.05 -9.03 7.22
CA GLU A 218 -2.83 -9.54 8.34
C GLU A 218 -2.14 -9.36 9.67
N VAL A 219 -0.83 -9.64 9.75
CA VAL A 219 0.00 -9.44 10.96
C VAL A 219 0.06 -7.95 11.29
N LEU A 220 0.27 -7.09 10.30
CA LEU A 220 0.33 -5.65 10.48
C LEU A 220 -0.96 -5.10 11.11
N ARG A 221 -2.12 -5.61 10.71
CA ARG A 221 -3.42 -5.23 11.29
C ARG A 221 -3.67 -5.78 12.68
N ARG A 222 -3.19 -6.99 12.97
CA ARG A 222 -3.45 -7.66 14.27
C ARG A 222 -2.46 -7.26 15.35
N ALA A 223 -1.21 -7.03 14.99
CA ALA A 223 -0.10 -6.78 15.89
C ALA A 223 0.79 -5.62 15.41
N PRO A 224 0.29 -4.37 15.41
CA PRO A 224 1.12 -3.20 15.15
C PRO A 224 2.27 -3.15 16.16
N ALA A 225 3.51 -3.04 15.66
CA ALA A 225 4.72 -3.10 16.51
C ALA A 225 4.89 -1.90 17.45
N SER A 226 4.18 -0.80 17.21
CA SER A 226 4.24 0.41 18.04
C SER A 226 2.93 1.21 17.97
N ARG A 227 2.80 2.16 18.90
CA ARG A 227 1.69 3.14 18.87
C ARG A 227 1.68 3.95 17.59
N ASP A 228 2.84 4.30 17.05
CA ASP A 228 2.96 5.09 15.83
C ASP A 228 2.45 4.31 14.61
N VAL A 229 2.80 3.02 14.52
CA VAL A 229 2.27 2.13 13.49
C VAL A 229 0.76 2.00 13.64
N ALA A 230 0.25 1.71 14.83
CA ALA A 230 -1.18 1.57 15.07
C ALA A 230 -1.95 2.86 14.77
N ALA A 231 -1.44 4.02 15.21
CA ALA A 231 -2.03 5.32 14.91
C ALA A 231 -2.07 5.62 13.41
N PHE A 232 -0.98 5.30 12.70
CA PHE A 232 -0.93 5.42 11.24
C PHE A 232 -1.96 4.49 10.57
N LEU A 233 -2.17 3.28 11.09
CA LEU A 233 -3.20 2.34 10.61
C LEU A 233 -4.63 2.75 11.00
N GLY A 234 -4.78 3.89 11.67
CA GLY A 234 -6.07 4.49 11.99
C GLY A 234 -6.56 4.23 13.41
N ALA A 235 -5.73 3.67 14.31
CA ALA A 235 -6.10 3.55 15.71
C ALA A 235 -6.32 4.91 16.33
N ARG A 236 -7.46 5.10 17.00
CA ARG A 236 -7.84 6.35 17.67
C ARG A 236 -7.85 6.25 19.19
N ALA A 237 -7.83 5.01 19.72
CA ALA A 237 -7.74 4.75 21.14
C ALA A 237 -6.74 3.64 21.44
N PHE A 238 -6.11 3.70 22.61
CA PHE A 238 -5.13 2.74 23.10
C PHE A 238 -5.52 2.36 24.52
N ILE A 239 -6.28 1.28 24.67
CA ILE A 239 -6.93 0.88 25.90
C ILE A 239 -6.13 -0.17 26.66
N THR A 240 -6.29 -0.15 27.99
CA THR A 240 -5.71 -1.17 28.86
C THR A 240 -6.49 -2.49 28.75
N GLU A 241 -5.90 -3.57 29.25
CA GLU A 241 -6.58 -4.87 29.35
C GLU A 241 -7.91 -4.77 30.14
N HIS A 242 -7.94 -3.96 31.19
CA HIS A 242 -9.14 -3.73 32.00
C HIS A 242 -10.28 -3.15 31.13
N THR A 243 -10.05 -2.04 30.47
CA THR A 243 -11.03 -1.41 29.57
C THR A 243 -11.43 -2.35 28.42
N ALA A 244 -10.47 -3.09 27.85
CA ALA A 244 -10.73 -4.06 26.79
C ALA A 244 -11.66 -5.18 27.27
N ARG A 245 -11.49 -5.69 28.49
CA ARG A 245 -12.37 -6.70 29.10
C ARG A 245 -13.78 -6.18 29.36
N GLU A 246 -13.93 -4.93 29.83
CA GLU A 246 -15.24 -4.28 29.98
C GLU A 246 -15.99 -4.20 28.63
N LEU A 247 -15.26 -3.97 27.55
CA LEU A 247 -15.77 -4.05 26.18
C LEU A 247 -15.93 -5.49 25.69
N GLY A 248 -15.66 -6.50 26.57
CA GLY A 248 -15.82 -7.92 26.37
C GLY A 248 -14.70 -8.58 25.56
N TRP A 249 -13.49 -8.02 25.43
CA TRP A 249 -12.31 -8.69 24.88
C TRP A 249 -11.81 -9.79 25.85
N GLU A 250 -11.50 -10.98 25.33
CA GLU A 250 -11.14 -12.14 26.16
C GLU A 250 -9.64 -12.47 26.13
N GLY A 251 -8.82 -11.64 25.44
CA GLY A 251 -7.38 -11.84 25.35
C GLY A 251 -6.63 -11.45 26.64
N THR A 252 -5.31 -11.61 26.60
CA THR A 252 -4.38 -11.17 27.64
C THR A 252 -3.31 -10.28 27.02
N LEU A 253 -2.91 -9.22 27.73
CA LEU A 253 -1.80 -8.37 27.36
C LEU A 253 -0.61 -8.66 28.28
N THR A 254 0.60 -8.55 27.76
CA THR A 254 1.80 -8.57 28.59
C THR A 254 2.01 -7.20 29.27
N THR A 255 2.83 -7.17 30.31
CA THR A 255 3.07 -5.93 31.07
C THR A 255 3.61 -4.82 30.16
N GLY A 256 2.90 -3.72 30.08
CA GLY A 256 3.25 -2.55 29.27
C GLY A 256 2.63 -2.52 27.88
N GLU A 257 1.96 -3.58 27.45
CA GLU A 257 1.17 -3.58 26.21
C GLU A 257 -0.17 -2.88 26.39
N VAL A 258 -0.69 -2.35 25.31
CA VAL A 258 -2.03 -1.75 25.20
C VAL A 258 -2.72 -2.27 23.96
N LEU A 259 -4.03 -2.36 23.99
CA LEU A 259 -4.81 -2.73 22.83
C LEU A 259 -5.12 -1.49 21.97
N ALA A 260 -4.69 -1.48 20.71
CA ALA A 260 -5.03 -0.44 19.77
C ALA A 260 -6.44 -0.69 19.18
N VAL A 261 -7.31 0.30 19.29
CA VAL A 261 -8.66 0.24 18.70
C VAL A 261 -8.59 0.74 17.26
N LEU A 262 -8.45 -0.19 16.33
CA LEU A 262 -8.41 0.08 14.90
C LEU A 262 -9.82 0.31 14.33
N PRO A 263 -9.97 0.93 13.15
CA PRO A 263 -11.25 1.05 12.46
C PRO A 263 -11.94 -0.31 12.28
N GLY A 264 -13.21 -0.39 12.66
CA GLY A 264 -14.00 -1.62 12.62
C GLY A 264 -13.72 -2.63 13.76
N ALA A 265 -12.82 -2.31 14.70
CA ALA A 265 -12.58 -3.16 15.88
C ALA A 265 -13.76 -3.21 16.84
N LEU A 266 -14.55 -2.14 16.89
CA LEU A 266 -15.76 -2.04 17.69
C LEU A 266 -16.99 -1.98 16.76
N GLN A 267 -18.05 -2.69 17.14
CA GLN A 267 -19.33 -2.70 16.42
C GLN A 267 -20.49 -2.52 17.39
N VAL A 268 -21.62 -2.03 16.90
CA VAL A 268 -22.87 -1.98 17.65
C VAL A 268 -23.43 -3.40 17.76
N ALA A 269 -23.86 -3.79 18.95
CA ALA A 269 -24.42 -5.10 19.22
C ALA A 269 -25.46 -5.05 20.37
N ASP A 270 -26.37 -6.03 20.57
CA ASP A 270 -27.43 -6.03 21.60
C ASP A 270 -26.99 -6.45 23.01
N ASP A 271 -25.78 -7.00 23.25
CA ASP A 271 -25.27 -7.56 24.52
C ASP A 271 -23.88 -7.04 24.99
N GLY A 272 -23.37 -5.90 24.53
CA GLY A 272 -22.05 -5.34 24.87
C GLY A 272 -22.07 -4.30 25.98
N ALA A 273 -20.96 -3.60 26.14
CA ALA A 273 -20.83 -2.51 27.09
C ALA A 273 -21.63 -1.29 26.66
N GLU A 274 -22.26 -0.62 27.61
CA GLU A 274 -22.88 0.69 27.39
C GLU A 274 -21.79 1.75 27.30
N VAL A 275 -21.82 2.57 26.26
CA VAL A 275 -20.89 3.67 26.05
C VAL A 275 -21.65 4.94 25.62
N GLN A 276 -21.09 6.10 25.96
CA GLN A 276 -21.68 7.38 25.58
C GLN A 276 -21.39 7.67 24.12
N VAL A 277 -22.45 7.90 23.31
CA VAL A 277 -22.32 8.42 21.96
C VAL A 277 -22.01 9.91 22.00
N VAL A 278 -21.00 10.34 21.28
CA VAL A 278 -20.55 11.74 21.19
C VAL A 278 -21.04 12.39 19.92
N ASP A 279 -20.89 11.67 18.79
CA ASP A 279 -21.30 12.14 17.46
C ASP A 279 -21.57 10.96 16.52
N GLN A 280 -22.15 11.27 15.37
CA GLN A 280 -22.39 10.31 14.29
C GLN A 280 -22.11 10.99 12.95
N GLY A 281 -21.39 10.29 12.07
CA GLY A 281 -21.06 10.70 10.71
C GLY A 281 -21.35 9.61 9.69
N TYR A 282 -21.38 9.96 8.42
CA TYR A 282 -21.54 9.00 7.32
C TYR A 282 -20.20 8.81 6.63
N THR A 283 -19.90 7.57 6.32
CA THR A 283 -18.87 7.20 5.34
C THR A 283 -19.53 6.70 4.06
N VAL A 284 -18.74 6.29 3.07
CA VAL A 284 -19.27 5.75 1.82
C VAL A 284 -20.01 4.44 2.03
N ASP A 285 -19.56 3.63 3.00
CA ASP A 285 -20.04 2.25 3.20
C ASP A 285 -20.83 2.06 4.51
N ASP A 286 -20.61 2.91 5.55
CA ASP A 286 -21.15 2.73 6.90
C ASP A 286 -21.45 4.06 7.61
N VAL A 287 -22.08 3.99 8.79
CA VAL A 287 -22.18 5.09 9.74
C VAL A 287 -21.03 4.97 10.76
N GLU A 288 -20.20 6.00 10.88
CA GLU A 288 -19.22 6.11 11.95
C GLU A 288 -19.87 6.78 13.17
N ILE A 289 -19.78 6.12 14.33
CA ILE A 289 -20.33 6.59 15.60
C ILE A 289 -19.16 6.84 16.54
N GLY A 290 -18.94 8.10 16.90
CA GLY A 290 -17.98 8.49 17.92
C GLY A 290 -18.52 8.15 19.32
N VAL A 291 -17.75 7.39 20.08
CA VAL A 291 -18.11 6.98 21.45
C VAL A 291 -17.02 7.32 22.46
N LEU A 292 -17.40 7.54 23.71
CA LEU A 292 -16.47 7.56 24.85
C LEU A 292 -16.41 6.18 25.48
N LEU A 293 -15.20 5.62 25.53
CA LEU A 293 -14.93 4.34 26.18
C LEU A 293 -14.95 4.50 27.71
N PRO A 294 -15.02 3.39 28.50
CA PRO A 294 -15.03 3.45 29.96
C PRO A 294 -13.87 4.22 30.60
N ASP A 295 -12.71 4.24 29.95
CA ASP A 295 -11.53 5.01 30.40
C ASP A 295 -11.51 6.47 29.92
N GLY A 296 -12.59 6.95 29.29
CA GLY A 296 -12.74 8.32 28.78
C GLY A 296 -12.07 8.58 27.44
N GLN A 297 -11.43 7.59 26.81
CA GLN A 297 -10.89 7.75 25.47
C GLN A 297 -12.00 7.74 24.42
N ARG A 298 -11.80 8.52 23.35
CA ARG A 298 -12.73 8.53 22.21
C ARG A 298 -12.34 7.43 21.23
N ALA A 299 -13.31 6.61 20.84
CA ALA A 299 -13.18 5.61 19.79
C ALA A 299 -14.26 5.82 18.72
N VAL A 300 -14.16 5.08 17.63
CA VAL A 300 -15.13 5.04 16.55
C VAL A 300 -15.67 3.63 16.39
N VAL A 301 -16.99 3.53 16.33
CA VAL A 301 -17.73 2.28 16.10
C VAL A 301 -18.36 2.35 14.73
N SER A 302 -18.23 1.31 13.93
CA SER A 302 -18.93 1.19 12.65
C SER A 302 -20.30 0.53 12.83
N SER A 303 -21.33 1.07 12.17
CA SER A 303 -22.67 0.54 12.16
C SER A 303 -23.25 0.61 10.75
N PRO A 304 -23.99 -0.41 10.28
CA PRO A 304 -24.69 -0.34 9.00
C PRO A 304 -25.85 0.66 9.03
N GLU A 305 -26.38 0.97 10.22
CA GLU A 305 -27.51 1.86 10.42
C GLU A 305 -27.19 2.99 11.42
N ARG A 306 -27.85 4.10 11.25
CA ARG A 306 -27.78 5.21 12.21
C ARG A 306 -28.47 4.79 13.50
N LEU A 307 -27.80 5.03 14.64
CA LEU A 307 -28.45 4.94 15.93
C LEU A 307 -29.43 6.11 16.09
N ASP A 308 -30.64 5.81 16.54
CA ASP A 308 -31.58 6.85 16.93
C ASP A 308 -30.93 7.74 17.99
N SER A 309 -30.94 9.06 17.80
CA SER A 309 -30.39 9.98 18.79
C SER A 309 -31.15 9.76 20.09
N PRO A 310 -30.47 9.56 21.23
CA PRO A 310 -31.19 9.48 22.50
C PRO A 310 -31.98 10.76 22.68
N PRO A 311 -33.22 10.70 23.17
CA PRO A 311 -33.96 11.88 23.55
C PRO A 311 -33.09 12.68 24.53
N SER A 312 -33.09 14.00 24.41
CA SER A 312 -32.37 14.91 25.29
C SER A 312 -32.79 14.66 26.77
N GLY A 313 -32.03 13.87 27.48
CA GLY A 313 -32.30 13.42 28.83
C GLY A 313 -32.22 11.91 28.99
N SER A 314 -31.04 11.41 29.33
CA SER A 314 -30.76 10.08 29.90
C SER A 314 -31.26 8.85 29.14
N ALA A 315 -30.47 8.33 28.27
CA ALA A 315 -30.23 6.89 28.02
C ALA A 315 -29.10 6.78 26.99
N SER A 316 -27.98 6.21 27.36
CA SER A 316 -26.88 5.92 26.46
C SER A 316 -27.27 4.75 25.56
N PRO A 317 -27.18 4.84 24.22
CA PRO A 317 -27.29 3.66 23.39
C PRO A 317 -26.10 2.73 23.65
N ALA A 318 -26.38 1.43 23.67
CA ALA A 318 -25.37 0.42 23.90
C ALA A 318 -24.53 0.23 22.64
N ALA A 319 -23.26 0.58 22.67
CA ALA A 319 -22.29 0.24 21.64
C ALA A 319 -21.58 -1.05 22.04
N ARG A 320 -21.46 -2.00 21.12
CA ARG A 320 -21.19 -3.39 21.42
C ARG A 320 -20.18 -3.98 20.46
N ARG A 321 -19.56 -5.00 20.90
CA ARG A 321 -18.44 -5.72 20.38
C ARG A 321 -18.79 -6.60 19.16
N SER A 322 -17.92 -6.69 18.18
CA SER A 322 -17.85 -7.91 17.35
C SER A 322 -16.86 -8.91 17.97
N ARG A 323 -17.31 -10.13 18.17
CA ARG A 323 -16.40 -11.25 18.20
C ARG A 323 -15.75 -11.35 16.82
N ARG A 324 -14.51 -10.91 16.68
CA ARG A 324 -13.61 -11.54 15.72
C ARG A 324 -12.48 -12.13 16.51
N ASN A 325 -12.47 -13.45 16.45
CA ASN A 325 -11.38 -14.28 16.86
C ASN A 325 -10.05 -13.69 16.36
N THR A 326 -9.17 -13.65 17.32
CA THR A 326 -7.69 -13.67 17.22
C THR A 326 -7.12 -13.44 15.85
#